data_899032a00dc7a4c92f5759980bd2da53
#
_entry.id   899032a00dc7a4c92f5759980bd2da53
#
_cell.length_a   1.000
_cell.length_b   1.000
_cell.length_c   1.000
_cell.angle_alpha   90.00
_cell.angle_beta   90.00
_cell.angle_gamma   90.00
#
_symmetry.space_group_name_H-M   'P 1'
#
loop_
_entity.id
_entity.type
_entity.pdbx_description
1 polymer ?
#
loop_
_entity_poly.entity_id
_entity_poly.type
_entity_poly.pdbx_seq_one_letter_code
_entity_poly.pdbx_strand_id
1 'polypeptide(L)'
;MVGGSAGGIDALMELLPALPATLQAAVLVVLHLPRDRRSLLVEIFQPRCALPLREAQDKDSITPGSVSFAPSDYHLLVDAGPQGPHVGLSVDPPLHFSRPSIDVLFESAADHYGPRLVGILLSGANEDGVNGLQAIQAAGGLTIVQEPASASMPTMPQAAIAGLAVDHILPPEGIATLLADLHQRQQL
;
A
#
# COMPACT_ATOMS: atom_id res chain seq x y z
N MET A 1 3.95 2.39 -0.37
CA MET A 1 3.18 1.16 -0.09
C MET A 1 1.77 1.54 0.28
N VAL A 2 0.77 0.77 -0.12
CA VAL A 2 -0.65 1.07 0.16
C VAL A 2 -1.30 -0.18 0.77
N GLY A 3 -1.98 -0.01 1.89
CA GLY A 3 -2.73 -1.05 2.58
C GLY A 3 -4.20 -0.67 2.76
N GLY A 4 -5.09 -1.64 2.67
CA GLY A 4 -6.51 -1.44 2.90
C GLY A 4 -7.30 -2.74 2.99
N SER A 5 -8.58 -2.61 3.36
CA SER A 5 -9.49 -3.75 3.51
C SER A 5 -10.89 -3.35 3.04
N ALA A 6 -11.91 -3.57 3.85
CA ALA A 6 -13.29 -3.18 3.54
C ALA A 6 -13.38 -1.67 3.26
N GLY A 7 -13.91 -1.27 2.10
CA GLY A 7 -13.93 0.11 1.61
C GLY A 7 -12.63 0.62 1.00
N GLY A 8 -11.54 -0.16 1.05
CA GLY A 8 -10.25 0.21 0.46
C GLY A 8 -10.30 0.31 -1.06
N ILE A 9 -11.17 -0.47 -1.73
CA ILE A 9 -11.36 -0.38 -3.19
C ILE A 9 -11.89 0.99 -3.57
N ASP A 10 -12.87 1.54 -2.83
CA ASP A 10 -13.46 2.85 -3.12
C ASP A 10 -12.39 3.95 -3.01
N ALA A 11 -11.56 3.91 -1.96
CA ALA A 11 -10.45 4.85 -1.80
C ALA A 11 -9.41 4.73 -2.92
N LEU A 12 -9.08 3.50 -3.35
CA LEU A 12 -8.17 3.27 -4.47
C LEU A 12 -8.76 3.72 -5.82
N MET A 13 -10.10 3.71 -5.98
CA MET A 13 -10.76 4.23 -7.20
C MET A 13 -10.57 5.74 -7.39
N GLU A 14 -10.29 6.47 -6.33
CA GLU A 14 -9.93 7.88 -6.38
C GLU A 14 -8.40 8.07 -6.46
N LEU A 15 -7.65 7.27 -5.71
CA LEU A 15 -6.21 7.42 -5.57
C LEU A 15 -5.42 7.01 -6.83
N LEU A 16 -5.62 5.78 -7.33
CA LEU A 16 -4.79 5.22 -8.39
C LEU A 16 -4.94 5.93 -9.74
N PRO A 17 -6.16 6.32 -10.19
CA PRO A 17 -6.31 7.09 -11.44
C PRO A 17 -5.68 8.48 -11.41
N ALA A 18 -5.50 9.06 -10.22
CA ALA A 18 -4.89 10.38 -10.05
C ALA A 18 -3.36 10.36 -10.09
N LEU A 19 -2.73 9.17 -10.04
CA LEU A 19 -1.27 9.06 -10.13
C LEU A 19 -0.79 9.41 -11.54
N PRO A 20 0.22 10.29 -11.67
CA PRO A 20 0.71 10.73 -12.97
C PRO A 20 1.46 9.59 -13.71
N ALA A 21 1.35 9.54 -15.03
CA ALA A 21 2.07 8.58 -15.87
C ALA A 21 3.61 8.68 -15.73
N THR A 22 4.10 9.81 -15.25
CA THR A 22 5.53 10.10 -15.05
C THR A 22 6.02 9.75 -13.63
N LEU A 23 5.20 9.12 -12.80
CA LEU A 23 5.55 8.77 -11.42
C LEU A 23 6.87 7.98 -11.37
N GLN A 24 7.82 8.44 -10.55
CA GLN A 24 9.13 7.80 -10.40
C GLN A 24 9.19 6.81 -9.23
N ALA A 25 8.07 6.60 -8.53
CA ALA A 25 7.95 5.61 -7.47
C ALA A 25 7.27 4.32 -7.94
N ALA A 26 7.63 3.20 -7.34
CA ALA A 26 6.87 1.96 -7.44
C ALA A 26 5.75 1.93 -6.39
N VAL A 27 4.57 1.44 -6.77
CA VAL A 27 3.42 1.31 -5.87
C VAL A 27 3.12 -0.17 -5.64
N LEU A 28 3.24 -0.63 -4.39
CA LEU A 28 2.84 -1.97 -3.97
C LEU A 28 1.58 -1.85 -3.13
N VAL A 29 0.59 -2.68 -3.43
CA VAL A 29 -0.76 -2.59 -2.83
C VAL A 29 -1.16 -3.92 -2.22
N VAL A 30 -1.52 -3.91 -0.94
CA VAL A 30 -2.19 -5.00 -0.24
C VAL A 30 -3.64 -4.61 0.03
N LEU A 31 -4.57 -5.39 -0.52
CA LEU A 31 -5.98 -5.36 -0.15
C LEU A 31 -6.40 -6.71 0.39
N HIS A 32 -7.11 -6.73 1.52
CA HIS A 32 -7.69 -7.94 2.04
C HIS A 32 -8.86 -8.39 1.15
N LEU A 33 -8.64 -9.47 0.42
CA LEU A 33 -9.63 -10.10 -0.47
C LEU A 33 -9.95 -11.52 0.01
N PRO A 34 -11.12 -12.07 -0.36
CA PRO A 34 -11.42 -13.48 -0.13
C PRO A 34 -10.33 -14.38 -0.77
N ARG A 35 -9.84 -15.37 -0.02
CA ARG A 35 -8.73 -16.25 -0.43
C ARG A 35 -9.11 -17.24 -1.53
N ASP A 36 -10.39 -17.57 -1.61
CA ASP A 36 -10.97 -18.58 -2.51
C ASP A 36 -11.34 -18.01 -3.89
N ARG A 37 -11.01 -16.74 -4.16
CA ARG A 37 -11.37 -16.05 -5.40
C ARG A 37 -10.16 -15.41 -6.04
N ARG A 38 -10.11 -15.49 -7.37
CA ARG A 38 -9.16 -14.75 -8.17
C ARG A 38 -9.38 -13.25 -7.97
N SER A 39 -8.31 -12.50 -7.81
CA SER A 39 -8.34 -11.06 -7.80
C SER A 39 -8.70 -10.52 -9.20
N LEU A 40 -9.61 -9.55 -9.24
CA LEU A 40 -9.97 -8.80 -10.45
C LEU A 40 -9.46 -7.35 -10.39
N LEU A 41 -8.56 -7.03 -9.45
CA LEU A 41 -8.10 -5.65 -9.24
C LEU A 41 -7.44 -5.08 -10.49
N VAL A 42 -6.60 -5.85 -11.17
CA VAL A 42 -5.95 -5.39 -12.41
C VAL A 42 -6.98 -5.06 -13.48
N GLU A 43 -7.96 -5.93 -13.70
CA GLU A 43 -9.02 -5.73 -14.68
C GLU A 43 -9.91 -4.51 -14.36
N ILE A 44 -10.14 -4.24 -13.07
CA ILE A 44 -10.94 -3.10 -12.62
C ILE A 44 -10.19 -1.78 -12.78
N PHE A 45 -8.92 -1.76 -12.41
CA PHE A 45 -8.15 -0.50 -12.30
C PHE A 45 -7.39 -0.14 -13.58
N GLN A 46 -6.87 -1.10 -14.36
CA GLN A 46 -6.05 -0.81 -15.54
C GLN A 46 -6.72 0.13 -16.56
N PRO A 47 -8.04 0.03 -16.85
CA PRO A 47 -8.68 0.96 -17.79
C PRO A 47 -8.76 2.41 -17.31
N ARG A 48 -8.49 2.66 -16.02
CA ARG A 48 -8.62 3.97 -15.37
C ARG A 48 -7.28 4.61 -15.02
N CYS A 49 -6.20 3.84 -15.05
CA CYS A 49 -4.89 4.27 -14.56
C CYS A 49 -3.92 4.49 -15.72
N ALA A 50 -3.12 5.54 -15.61
CA ALA A 50 -2.07 5.84 -16.58
C ALA A 50 -0.84 4.92 -16.40
N LEU A 51 -0.63 4.41 -15.20
CA LEU A 51 0.45 3.48 -14.88
C LEU A 51 0.09 2.04 -15.27
N PRO A 52 1.07 1.21 -15.67
CA PRO A 52 0.85 -0.22 -15.83
C PRO A 52 0.58 -0.89 -14.48
N LEU A 53 -0.46 -1.72 -14.44
CA LEU A 53 -0.88 -2.49 -13.27
C LEU A 53 -0.68 -3.98 -13.50
N ARG A 54 -0.26 -4.69 -12.45
CA ARG A 54 -0.13 -6.15 -12.48
C ARG A 54 -0.46 -6.78 -11.12
N GLU A 55 -0.76 -8.05 -11.11
CA GLU A 55 -0.67 -8.88 -9.93
C GLU A 55 0.80 -9.31 -9.76
N ALA A 56 1.34 -9.17 -8.57
CA ALA A 56 2.74 -9.42 -8.28
C ALA A 56 3.07 -10.93 -8.35
N GLN A 57 4.22 -11.27 -8.90
CA GLN A 57 4.77 -12.62 -8.91
C GLN A 57 6.05 -12.66 -8.09
N ASP A 58 6.36 -13.83 -7.53
CA ASP A 58 7.59 -14.01 -6.77
C ASP A 58 8.82 -13.69 -7.64
N LYS A 59 9.76 -12.93 -7.07
CA LYS A 59 10.97 -12.42 -7.72
C LYS A 59 10.75 -11.37 -8.81
N ASP A 60 9.54 -10.83 -8.97
CA ASP A 60 9.33 -9.66 -9.84
C ASP A 60 10.20 -8.48 -9.38
N SER A 61 10.83 -7.80 -10.32
CA SER A 61 11.53 -6.54 -10.03
C SER A 61 10.54 -5.44 -9.62
N ILE A 62 10.86 -4.72 -8.55
CA ILE A 62 10.09 -3.54 -8.13
C ILE A 62 10.51 -2.36 -9.01
N THR A 63 9.66 -2.00 -9.97
CA THR A 63 9.98 -1.03 -11.03
C THR A 63 9.24 0.29 -10.78
N PRO A 64 9.95 1.45 -10.73
CA PRO A 64 9.31 2.76 -10.71
C PRO A 64 8.30 2.95 -11.86
N GLY A 65 7.25 3.72 -11.60
CA GLY A 65 6.19 3.96 -12.59
C GLY A 65 5.26 2.76 -12.81
N SER A 66 5.16 1.84 -11.84
CA SER A 66 4.25 0.70 -11.92
C SER A 66 3.48 0.49 -10.62
N VAL A 67 2.34 -0.19 -10.72
CA VAL A 67 1.51 -0.61 -9.59
C VAL A 67 1.46 -2.13 -9.56
N SER A 68 1.78 -2.75 -8.42
CA SER A 68 1.68 -4.19 -8.23
C SER A 68 0.76 -4.52 -7.06
N PHE A 69 -0.26 -5.33 -7.30
CA PHE A 69 -1.18 -5.83 -6.27
C PHE A 69 -0.67 -7.16 -5.71
N ALA A 70 -0.83 -7.35 -4.40
CA ALA A 70 -0.61 -8.64 -3.78
C ALA A 70 -1.59 -9.69 -4.34
N PRO A 71 -1.12 -10.89 -4.70
CA PRO A 71 -2.00 -11.99 -5.05
C PRO A 71 -2.78 -12.49 -3.83
N SER A 72 -3.96 -13.07 -4.07
CA SER A 72 -4.76 -13.69 -3.02
C SER A 72 -3.99 -14.84 -2.36
N ASP A 73 -4.13 -14.95 -1.03
CA ASP A 73 -3.56 -16.02 -0.20
C ASP A 73 -2.03 -16.12 -0.18
N TYR A 74 -1.33 -15.03 -0.52
CA TYR A 74 0.12 -14.87 -0.32
C TYR A 74 0.43 -13.56 0.38
N HIS A 75 1.36 -13.56 1.35
CA HIS A 75 1.96 -12.32 1.81
C HIS A 75 2.84 -11.74 0.72
N LEU A 76 2.71 -10.44 0.48
CA LEU A 76 3.58 -9.65 -0.38
C LEU A 76 4.62 -8.95 0.49
N LEU A 77 5.88 -9.08 0.16
CA LEU A 77 6.99 -8.43 0.87
C LEU A 77 8.04 -7.90 -0.10
N VAL A 78 8.84 -6.96 0.38
CA VAL A 78 10.04 -6.49 -0.30
C VAL A 78 11.21 -7.33 0.17
N ASP A 79 11.93 -7.95 -0.76
CA ASP A 79 13.12 -8.74 -0.49
C ASP A 79 14.33 -8.14 -1.21
N ALA A 80 15.52 -8.32 -0.68
CA ALA A 80 16.76 -7.82 -1.24
C ALA A 80 17.52 -8.95 -1.96
N GLY A 81 17.95 -8.68 -3.17
CA GLY A 81 18.75 -9.61 -3.96
C GLY A 81 19.94 -8.95 -4.63
N PRO A 82 20.81 -9.76 -5.27
CA PRO A 82 22.00 -9.23 -5.94
C PRO A 82 21.74 -8.21 -7.05
N GLN A 83 20.50 -8.21 -7.58
CA GLN A 83 20.05 -7.31 -8.66
C GLN A 83 19.21 -6.16 -8.15
N GLY A 84 19.10 -5.97 -6.83
CA GLY A 84 18.27 -4.94 -6.20
C GLY A 84 17.00 -5.49 -5.56
N PRO A 85 16.08 -4.60 -5.12
CA PRO A 85 14.85 -4.97 -4.47
C PRO A 85 13.91 -5.68 -5.44
N HIS A 86 13.27 -6.73 -4.94
CA HIS A 86 12.29 -7.50 -5.69
C HIS A 86 11.12 -7.91 -4.78
N VAL A 87 10.04 -8.34 -5.40
CA VAL A 87 8.89 -8.91 -4.72
C VAL A 87 9.25 -10.27 -4.14
N GLY A 88 8.94 -10.49 -2.87
CA GLY A 88 8.85 -11.81 -2.26
C GLY A 88 7.40 -12.19 -2.03
N LEU A 89 7.05 -13.45 -2.28
CA LEU A 89 5.76 -14.02 -1.90
C LEU A 89 5.95 -15.10 -0.84
N SER A 90 5.18 -15.03 0.27
CA SER A 90 5.23 -16.02 1.33
C SER A 90 3.86 -16.65 1.61
N VAL A 91 3.88 -17.92 1.99
CA VAL A 91 2.72 -18.70 2.46
C VAL A 91 2.71 -18.85 3.99
N ASP A 92 3.46 -18.04 4.70
CA ASP A 92 3.47 -18.01 6.16
C ASP A 92 2.05 -17.85 6.74
N PRO A 93 1.83 -18.25 7.99
CA PRO A 93 0.52 -18.13 8.61
C PRO A 93 -0.07 -16.72 8.50
N PRO A 94 -1.41 -16.61 8.37
CA PRO A 94 -2.08 -15.31 8.35
C PRO A 94 -1.78 -14.46 9.59
N LEU A 95 -1.57 -13.16 9.39
CA LEU A 95 -1.53 -12.15 10.45
C LEU A 95 -2.88 -11.41 10.48
N HIS A 96 -3.37 -11.07 11.68
CA HIS A 96 -4.69 -10.44 11.84
C HIS A 96 -5.80 -11.14 11.02
N PHE A 97 -5.73 -12.48 10.94
CA PHE A 97 -6.61 -13.35 10.11
C PHE A 97 -6.52 -13.11 8.60
N SER A 98 -5.55 -12.31 8.14
CA SER A 98 -5.39 -11.92 6.74
C SER A 98 -4.11 -12.46 6.12
N ARG A 99 -4.21 -12.92 4.88
CA ARG A 99 -3.12 -13.18 3.96
C ARG A 99 -3.58 -12.81 2.56
N PRO A 100 -3.01 -11.75 1.96
CA PRO A 100 -1.88 -10.93 2.41
C PRO A 100 -2.15 -10.12 3.68
N SER A 101 -1.08 -9.80 4.43
CA SER A 101 -1.09 -8.83 5.53
C SER A 101 -0.41 -7.53 5.11
N ILE A 102 -0.96 -6.40 5.55
CA ILE A 102 -0.44 -5.06 5.32
C ILE A 102 0.85 -4.86 6.13
N ASP A 103 0.88 -5.33 7.39
CA ASP A 103 2.06 -5.23 8.26
C ASP A 103 3.29 -5.88 7.61
N VAL A 104 3.15 -7.08 7.03
CA VAL A 104 4.25 -7.79 6.36
C VAL A 104 4.86 -6.97 5.22
N LEU A 105 4.01 -6.35 4.38
CA LEU A 105 4.48 -5.48 3.31
C LEU A 105 5.19 -4.25 3.85
N PHE A 106 4.59 -3.58 4.82
CA PHE A 106 5.08 -2.30 5.33
C PHE A 106 6.40 -2.47 6.09
N GLU A 107 6.50 -3.48 6.95
CA GLU A 107 7.71 -3.80 7.71
C GLU A 107 8.88 -4.14 6.79
N SER A 108 8.69 -5.06 5.84
CA SER A 108 9.74 -5.43 4.89
C SER A 108 10.17 -4.26 4.00
N ALA A 109 9.22 -3.39 3.62
CA ALA A 109 9.52 -2.20 2.85
C ALA A 109 10.27 -1.14 3.70
N ALA A 110 9.94 -0.99 4.98
CA ALA A 110 10.61 -0.08 5.90
C ALA A 110 12.08 -0.46 6.08
N ASP A 111 12.36 -1.74 6.27
CA ASP A 111 13.73 -2.27 6.39
C ASP A 111 14.58 -1.97 5.15
N HIS A 112 13.95 -1.97 3.96
CA HIS A 112 14.68 -1.82 2.70
C HIS A 112 14.81 -0.36 2.25
N TYR A 113 13.73 0.44 2.34
CA TYR A 113 13.69 1.79 1.76
C TYR A 113 13.97 2.90 2.77
N GLY A 114 13.73 2.65 4.07
CA GLY A 114 13.95 3.66 5.12
C GLY A 114 13.20 4.96 4.84
N PRO A 115 13.89 6.13 4.88
CA PRO A 115 13.25 7.44 4.72
C PRO A 115 12.71 7.72 3.30
N ARG A 116 12.98 6.86 2.32
CA ARG A 116 12.43 6.97 0.95
C ARG A 116 11.07 6.29 0.81
N LEU A 117 10.48 5.80 1.91
CA LEU A 117 9.23 5.05 1.89
C LEU A 117 8.05 5.95 2.26
N VAL A 118 6.95 5.78 1.53
CA VAL A 118 5.64 6.32 1.88
C VAL A 118 4.70 5.14 2.19
N GLY A 119 4.15 5.11 3.40
CA GLY A 119 3.11 4.17 3.82
C GLY A 119 1.75 4.84 3.85
N ILE A 120 0.78 4.22 3.18
CA ILE A 120 -0.59 4.73 3.08
C ILE A 120 -1.54 3.66 3.60
N LEU A 121 -2.29 3.96 4.65
CA LEU A 121 -3.27 3.05 5.22
C LEU A 121 -4.69 3.58 4.99
N LEU A 122 -5.49 2.80 4.28
CA LEU A 122 -6.85 3.15 3.86
C LEU A 122 -7.90 2.53 4.79
N SER A 123 -9.16 2.66 4.39
CA SER A 123 -10.33 2.04 5.03
C SER A 123 -10.15 0.55 5.28
N GLY A 124 -10.59 0.07 6.45
CA GLY A 124 -10.53 -1.33 6.85
C GLY A 124 -11.18 -1.60 8.20
N ALA A 125 -11.52 -2.88 8.46
CA ALA A 125 -12.29 -3.32 9.63
C ALA A 125 -11.45 -3.94 10.76
N ASN A 126 -10.13 -4.00 10.60
CA ASN A 126 -9.19 -4.50 11.62
C ASN A 126 -8.01 -3.53 11.79
N GLU A 127 -6.99 -3.92 12.53
CA GLU A 127 -5.81 -3.09 12.84
C GLU A 127 -4.55 -3.50 12.05
N ASP A 128 -4.67 -4.37 11.03
CA ASP A 128 -3.52 -4.73 10.18
C ASP A 128 -2.98 -3.49 9.45
N GLY A 129 -1.68 -3.31 9.45
CA GLY A 129 -0.97 -2.16 8.90
C GLY A 129 -0.56 -1.12 9.95
N VAL A 130 -1.04 -1.22 11.21
CA VAL A 130 -0.64 -0.28 12.27
C VAL A 130 0.81 -0.49 12.68
N ASN A 131 1.24 -1.74 12.91
CA ASN A 131 2.64 -2.05 13.22
C ASN A 131 3.56 -1.71 12.05
N GLY A 132 3.12 -1.99 10.84
CA GLY A 132 3.85 -1.63 9.63
C GLY A 132 4.01 -0.12 9.46
N LEU A 133 3.00 0.71 9.75
CA LEU A 133 3.16 2.17 9.76
C LEU A 133 4.11 2.64 10.85
N GLN A 134 4.11 2.02 12.04
CA GLN A 134 5.08 2.30 13.09
C GLN A 134 6.52 1.99 12.63
N ALA A 135 6.72 0.86 11.93
CA ALA A 135 8.01 0.51 11.36
C ALA A 135 8.46 1.53 10.31
N ILE A 136 7.56 1.98 9.42
CA ILE A 136 7.82 3.02 8.42
C ILE A 136 8.24 4.33 9.10
N GLN A 137 7.49 4.77 10.12
CA GLN A 137 7.81 5.99 10.88
C GLN A 137 9.17 5.87 11.58
N ALA A 138 9.43 4.73 12.24
CA ALA A 138 10.72 4.48 12.91
C ALA A 138 11.91 4.49 11.94
N ALA A 139 11.70 4.07 10.68
CA ALA A 139 12.68 4.11 9.62
C ALA A 139 12.83 5.50 8.96
N GLY A 140 12.07 6.50 9.41
CA GLY A 140 12.07 7.87 8.88
C GLY A 140 11.24 8.08 7.61
N GLY A 141 10.42 7.10 7.23
CA GLY A 141 9.48 7.19 6.11
C GLY A 141 8.24 8.02 6.45
N LEU A 142 7.50 8.41 5.43
CA LEU A 142 6.28 9.21 5.53
C LEU A 142 5.05 8.33 5.76
N THR A 143 4.23 8.68 6.73
CA THR A 143 3.01 7.94 7.09
C THR A 143 1.76 8.75 6.73
N ILE A 144 0.84 8.11 6.00
CA ILE A 144 -0.42 8.70 5.56
C ILE A 144 -1.55 7.76 5.93
N VAL A 145 -2.60 8.29 6.55
CA VAL A 145 -3.79 7.52 6.91
C VAL A 145 -5.02 8.18 6.29
N GLN A 146 -5.91 7.38 5.74
CA GLN A 146 -7.19 7.89 5.28
C GLN A 146 -7.96 8.50 6.45
N GLU A 147 -8.52 9.70 6.24
CA GLU A 147 -9.36 10.37 7.21
C GLU A 147 -10.55 9.47 7.60
N PRO A 148 -10.74 9.16 8.92
CA PRO A 148 -11.80 8.25 9.36
C PRO A 148 -13.20 8.65 8.91
N ALA A 149 -13.48 9.96 8.77
CA ALA A 149 -14.78 10.46 8.32
C ALA A 149 -15.08 10.15 6.85
N SER A 150 -14.03 9.94 6.02
CA SER A 150 -14.14 9.56 4.61
C SER A 150 -14.09 8.03 4.39
N ALA A 151 -13.80 7.26 5.44
CA ALA A 151 -13.62 5.81 5.33
C ALA A 151 -14.95 5.07 5.51
N SER A 152 -15.29 4.15 4.59
CA SER A 152 -16.45 3.26 4.74
C SER A 152 -16.36 2.39 5.99
N MET A 153 -15.13 1.99 6.38
CA MET A 153 -14.83 1.28 7.62
C MET A 153 -13.67 1.99 8.34
N PRO A 154 -13.97 2.83 9.35
CA PRO A 154 -12.97 3.69 9.97
C PRO A 154 -12.07 3.00 11.01
N THR A 155 -12.32 1.74 11.33
CA THR A 155 -11.58 1.00 12.40
C THR A 155 -10.07 1.00 12.16
N MET A 156 -9.63 0.66 10.94
CA MET A 156 -8.21 0.60 10.58
C MET A 156 -7.53 1.98 10.63
N PRO A 157 -8.08 3.04 10.01
CA PRO A 157 -7.58 4.40 10.18
C PRO A 157 -7.54 4.88 11.63
N GLN A 158 -8.60 4.62 12.42
CA GLN A 158 -8.66 5.01 13.82
C GLN A 158 -7.61 4.30 14.68
N ALA A 159 -7.39 2.99 14.45
CA ALA A 159 -6.36 2.24 15.14
C ALA A 159 -4.96 2.80 14.86
N ALA A 160 -4.67 3.15 13.61
CA ALA A 160 -3.40 3.78 13.25
C ALA A 160 -3.21 5.14 13.94
N ILE A 161 -4.21 6.02 13.89
CA ILE A 161 -4.17 7.36 14.53
C ILE A 161 -4.02 7.25 16.06
N ALA A 162 -4.59 6.22 16.68
CA ALA A 162 -4.44 5.96 18.11
C ALA A 162 -3.06 5.39 18.46
N GLY A 163 -2.43 4.66 17.53
CA GLY A 163 -1.19 3.91 17.77
C GLY A 163 0.10 4.68 17.47
N LEU A 164 0.05 5.73 16.63
CA LEU A 164 1.24 6.51 16.24
C LEU A 164 0.89 7.97 15.90
N ALA A 165 1.89 8.85 15.92
CA ALA A 165 1.76 10.20 15.41
C ALA A 165 1.87 10.19 13.86
N VAL A 166 0.73 10.06 13.17
CA VAL A 166 0.66 10.02 11.70
C VAL A 166 1.03 11.37 11.10
N ASP A 167 1.84 11.41 10.05
CA ASP A 167 2.26 12.68 9.42
C ASP A 167 1.09 13.37 8.71
N HIS A 168 0.25 12.60 8.01
CA HIS A 168 -0.91 13.13 7.30
C HIS A 168 -2.15 12.26 7.48
N ILE A 169 -3.26 12.92 7.81
CA ILE A 169 -4.61 12.32 7.86
C ILE A 169 -5.45 13.05 6.83
N LEU A 170 -5.79 12.39 5.72
CA LEU A 170 -6.40 13.02 4.55
C LEU A 170 -7.48 12.12 3.94
N PRO A 171 -8.52 12.68 3.31
CA PRO A 171 -9.42 11.92 2.45
C PRO A 171 -8.69 11.45 1.17
N PRO A 172 -9.22 10.45 0.42
CA PRO A 172 -8.53 9.87 -0.74
C PRO A 172 -8.05 10.88 -1.78
N GLU A 173 -8.86 11.87 -2.11
CA GLU A 173 -8.48 12.97 -3.02
C GLU A 173 -7.34 13.85 -2.46
N GLY A 174 -7.30 14.04 -1.15
CA GLY A 174 -6.22 14.75 -0.47
C GLY A 174 -4.90 13.96 -0.51
N ILE A 175 -4.97 12.64 -0.35
CA ILE A 175 -3.82 11.74 -0.50
C ILE A 175 -3.29 11.81 -1.94
N ALA A 176 -4.17 11.73 -2.94
CA ALA A 176 -3.78 11.84 -4.34
C ALA A 176 -3.08 13.17 -4.66
N THR A 177 -3.61 14.28 -4.14
CA THR A 177 -3.03 15.62 -4.28
C THR A 177 -1.63 15.67 -3.64
N LEU A 178 -1.48 15.17 -2.42
CA LEU A 178 -0.19 15.12 -1.73
C LEU A 178 0.85 14.31 -2.51
N LEU A 179 0.49 13.15 -3.06
CA LEU A 179 1.40 12.32 -3.86
C LEU A 179 1.81 13.03 -5.15
N ALA A 180 0.89 13.75 -5.81
CA ALA A 180 1.20 14.54 -6.99
C ALA A 180 2.19 15.69 -6.65
N ASP A 181 2.00 16.36 -5.53
CA ASP A 181 2.91 17.43 -5.05
C ASP A 181 4.30 16.89 -4.71
N LEU A 182 4.38 15.75 -4.01
CA LEU A 182 5.65 15.08 -3.69
C LEU A 182 6.40 14.66 -4.96
N HIS A 183 5.67 14.13 -5.96
CA HIS A 183 6.24 13.77 -7.25
C HIS A 183 6.80 15.00 -7.97
N GLN A 184 6.06 16.12 -8.03
CA GLN A 184 6.54 17.37 -8.68
C GLN A 184 7.79 17.93 -8.00
N ARG A 185 7.92 17.74 -6.69
CA ARG A 185 9.10 18.16 -5.90
C ARG A 185 10.26 17.16 -5.97
N GLN A 186 10.13 16.08 -6.72
CA GLN A 186 11.13 14.99 -6.81
C GLN A 186 11.44 14.35 -5.44
N GLN A 187 10.41 14.19 -4.62
CA GLN A 187 10.48 13.57 -3.28
C GLN A 187 9.89 12.14 -3.27
N LEU A 188 9.45 11.64 -4.44
CA LEU A 188 9.00 10.27 -4.68
C LEU A 188 9.90 9.58 -5.69
#